data_beff76a655e503714e0b570dd40719c4
#
_entry.id   beff76a655e503714e0b570dd40719c4
#
_cell.length_a   1.000
_cell.length_b   1.000
_cell.length_c   1.000
_cell.angle_alpha   90.00
_cell.angle_beta   90.00
_cell.angle_gamma   90.00
#
_symmetry.space_group_name_H-M   'P 1'
#
loop_
_entity.id
_entity.type
_entity.pdbx_description
1 polymer ?
#
loop_
_entity_poly.entity_id
_entity_poly.type
_entity_poly.pdbx_seq_one_letter_code
_entity_poly.pdbx_strand_id
1 'polypeptide(L)'
;MTLIRDRISREEGVAAVEFALILPVLALMLFGILEFGRVWSQYQVFQGAAREGARCAAVQATEFSDCEIQPAIEHAAEPYEPTNQPANVQILGGGPAPNGCTEADHGKDVQVSWEQTLDINIPF
;
A
#
# COMPACT_ATOMS: atom_id res chain seq x y z
N MET A 1 -23.02 41.47 -41.08
CA MET A 1 -21.97 41.09 -40.09
C MET A 1 -22.50 40.27 -38.92
N THR A 2 -23.80 40.09 -38.76
CA THR A 2 -24.49 39.35 -37.66
C THR A 2 -24.55 37.84 -37.85
N LEU A 3 -24.60 37.34 -39.06
CA LEU A 3 -24.77 35.87 -39.37
C LEU A 3 -23.54 35.01 -39.04
N ILE A 4 -22.34 35.59 -39.05
CA ILE A 4 -21.11 34.83 -38.74
C ILE A 4 -20.97 34.63 -37.20
N ARG A 5 -21.45 35.57 -36.45
CA ARG A 5 -21.40 35.53 -34.97
C ARG A 5 -22.36 34.47 -34.40
N ASP A 6 -23.51 34.26 -34.99
CA ASP A 6 -24.48 33.23 -34.59
C ASP A 6 -23.99 31.79 -34.90
N ARG A 7 -23.22 31.59 -35.95
CA ARG A 7 -22.66 30.27 -36.26
C ARG A 7 -21.57 29.87 -35.31
N ILE A 8 -20.65 30.82 -34.97
CA ILE A 8 -19.55 30.55 -34.00
C ILE A 8 -20.12 30.18 -32.66
N SER A 9 -21.16 30.87 -32.16
CA SER A 9 -21.75 30.57 -30.85
C SER A 9 -22.48 29.23 -30.78
N ARG A 10 -22.98 28.71 -31.93
CA ARG A 10 -23.58 27.39 -32.01
C ARG A 10 -22.56 26.25 -32.04
N GLU A 11 -21.44 26.45 -32.71
CA GLU A 11 -20.35 25.46 -32.75
C GLU A 11 -19.65 25.34 -31.41
N GLU A 12 -19.45 26.46 -30.73
CA GLU A 12 -18.91 26.48 -29.35
C GLU A 12 -19.84 25.76 -28.37
N GLY A 13 -21.16 25.90 -28.52
CA GLY A 13 -22.14 25.21 -27.69
C GLY A 13 -22.13 23.69 -27.90
N VAL A 14 -21.98 23.21 -29.12
CA VAL A 14 -21.89 21.77 -29.42
C VAL A 14 -20.62 21.17 -28.83
N ALA A 15 -19.48 21.82 -29.01
CA ALA A 15 -18.19 21.38 -28.43
C ALA A 15 -18.23 21.34 -26.89
N ALA A 16 -18.92 22.30 -26.26
CA ALA A 16 -19.09 22.30 -24.82
C ALA A 16 -19.93 21.13 -24.30
N VAL A 17 -20.97 20.73 -25.06
CA VAL A 17 -21.80 19.57 -24.70
C VAL A 17 -21.01 18.26 -24.89
N GLU A 18 -20.25 18.12 -25.99
CA GLU A 18 -19.37 16.95 -26.21
C GLU A 18 -18.34 16.82 -25.07
N PHE A 19 -17.69 17.91 -24.71
CA PHE A 19 -16.74 17.92 -23.60
C PHE A 19 -17.41 17.54 -22.27
N ALA A 20 -18.61 18.07 -21.99
CA ALA A 20 -19.35 17.77 -20.78
C ALA A 20 -19.74 16.28 -20.65
N LEU A 21 -19.95 15.58 -21.78
CA LEU A 21 -20.23 14.15 -21.80
C LEU A 21 -18.96 13.30 -21.57
N ILE A 22 -17.81 13.73 -22.05
CA ILE A 22 -16.56 13.01 -21.92
C ILE A 22 -15.92 13.25 -20.53
N LEU A 23 -16.12 14.45 -19.97
CA LEU A 23 -15.50 14.89 -18.72
C LEU A 23 -15.74 13.92 -17.54
N PRO A 24 -16.94 13.38 -17.29
CA PRO A 24 -17.16 12.41 -16.23
C PRO A 24 -16.32 11.14 -16.38
N VAL A 25 -16.18 10.64 -17.61
CA VAL A 25 -15.39 9.45 -17.90
C VAL A 25 -13.90 9.72 -17.65
N LEU A 26 -13.40 10.86 -18.09
CA LEU A 26 -12.01 11.28 -17.81
C LEU A 26 -11.77 11.47 -16.33
N ALA A 27 -12.69 12.07 -15.60
CA ALA A 27 -12.61 12.25 -14.16
C ALA A 27 -12.57 10.90 -13.43
N LEU A 28 -13.41 9.95 -13.79
CA LEU A 28 -13.39 8.59 -13.23
C LEU A 28 -12.05 7.88 -13.48
N MET A 29 -11.50 7.99 -14.69
CA MET A 29 -10.20 7.43 -15.02
C MET A 29 -9.08 8.08 -14.17
N LEU A 30 -9.11 9.40 -14.05
CA LEU A 30 -8.12 10.14 -13.25
C LEU A 30 -8.16 9.74 -11.79
N PHE A 31 -9.35 9.71 -11.18
CA PHE A 31 -9.50 9.27 -9.79
C PHE A 31 -9.10 7.81 -9.60
N GLY A 32 -9.43 6.92 -10.54
CA GLY A 32 -9.00 5.53 -10.51
C GLY A 32 -7.48 5.36 -10.52
N ILE A 33 -6.77 6.13 -11.34
CA ILE A 33 -5.30 6.11 -11.39
C ILE A 33 -4.70 6.62 -10.07
N LEU A 34 -5.24 7.71 -9.53
CA LEU A 34 -4.76 8.29 -8.27
C LEU A 34 -4.94 7.31 -7.10
N GLU A 35 -6.11 6.68 -7.00
CA GLU A 35 -6.40 5.73 -5.92
C GLU A 35 -5.58 4.45 -6.06
N PHE A 36 -5.43 3.93 -7.28
CA PHE A 36 -4.54 2.81 -7.53
C PHE A 36 -3.09 3.11 -7.15
N GLY A 37 -2.58 4.30 -7.51
CA GLY A 37 -1.24 4.72 -7.15
C GLY A 37 -1.02 4.79 -5.64
N ARG A 38 -2.03 5.28 -4.90
CA ARG A 38 -2.02 5.31 -3.43
C ARG A 38 -1.95 3.91 -2.83
N VAL A 39 -2.84 3.00 -3.26
CA VAL A 39 -2.88 1.62 -2.78
C VAL A 39 -1.57 0.89 -3.12
N TRP A 40 -1.06 1.08 -4.32
CA TRP A 40 0.21 0.49 -4.74
C TRP A 40 1.40 0.96 -3.91
N SER A 41 1.44 2.26 -3.59
CA SER A 41 2.48 2.82 -2.71
C SER A 41 2.44 2.20 -1.31
N GLN A 42 1.26 2.08 -0.72
CA GLN A 42 1.07 1.42 0.57
C GLN A 42 1.53 -0.04 0.54
N TYR A 43 1.13 -0.78 -0.49
CA TYR A 43 1.53 -2.17 -0.65
C TYR A 43 3.05 -2.35 -0.69
N GLN A 44 3.78 -1.47 -1.39
CA GLN A 44 5.24 -1.53 -1.42
C GLN A 44 5.89 -1.25 -0.07
N VAL A 45 5.37 -0.29 0.69
CA VAL A 45 5.85 0.01 2.05
C VAL A 45 5.65 -1.18 2.96
N PHE A 46 4.48 -1.81 2.94
CA PHE A 46 4.20 -2.98 3.76
C PHE A 46 5.04 -4.20 3.38
N GLN A 47 5.32 -4.39 2.11
CA GLN A 47 6.28 -5.42 1.69
C GLN A 47 7.71 -5.15 2.20
N GLY A 48 8.12 -3.90 2.21
CA GLY A 48 9.40 -3.47 2.79
C GLY A 48 9.46 -3.76 4.29
N ALA A 49 8.40 -3.40 5.00
CA ALA A 49 8.29 -3.62 6.44
C ALA A 49 8.28 -5.12 6.82
N ALA A 50 7.60 -5.96 6.04
CA ALA A 50 7.64 -7.42 6.24
C ALA A 50 9.05 -7.99 6.06
N ARG A 51 9.81 -7.50 5.09
CA ARG A 51 11.23 -7.89 4.90
C ARG A 51 12.12 -7.46 6.04
N GLU A 52 11.91 -6.26 6.59
CA GLU A 52 12.66 -5.78 7.73
C GLU A 52 12.35 -6.59 9.00
N GLY A 53 11.08 -6.93 9.21
CA GLY A 53 10.68 -7.85 10.27
C GLY A 53 11.32 -9.24 10.15
N ALA A 54 11.37 -9.80 8.94
CA ALA A 54 12.02 -11.08 8.70
C ALA A 54 13.55 -11.00 8.92
N ARG A 55 14.18 -9.91 8.50
CA ARG A 55 15.61 -9.66 8.78
C ARG A 55 15.87 -9.57 10.27
N CYS A 56 15.05 -8.82 10.99
CA CYS A 56 15.14 -8.68 12.44
C CYS A 56 14.98 -10.04 13.14
N ALA A 57 13.96 -10.83 12.75
CA ALA A 57 13.73 -12.16 13.31
C ALA A 57 14.92 -13.11 13.10
N ALA A 58 15.55 -13.07 11.92
CA ALA A 58 16.70 -13.90 11.59
C ALA A 58 17.97 -13.52 12.38
N VAL A 59 18.15 -12.23 12.68
CA VAL A 59 19.32 -11.73 13.41
C VAL A 59 19.17 -11.92 14.93
N GLN A 60 17.95 -11.97 15.45
CA GLN A 60 17.70 -12.23 16.89
C GLN A 60 18.26 -13.57 17.38
N ALA A 61 18.50 -14.52 16.51
CA ALA A 61 19.16 -15.77 16.85
C ALA A 61 20.64 -15.62 17.25
N THR A 62 21.21 -14.41 17.14
CA THR A 62 22.58 -14.12 17.53
C THR A 62 22.61 -13.36 18.86
N GLU A 63 23.52 -13.70 19.76
CA GLU A 63 23.66 -13.06 21.10
C GLU A 63 23.93 -11.54 21.07
N PHE A 64 24.06 -10.94 19.88
CA PHE A 64 24.46 -9.54 19.70
C PHE A 64 23.33 -8.64 19.15
N SER A 65 22.09 -9.12 19.11
CA SER A 65 21.01 -8.37 18.45
C SER A 65 19.88 -8.04 19.44
N ASP A 66 19.73 -6.75 19.73
CA ASP A 66 18.57 -6.18 20.45
C ASP A 66 17.41 -5.85 19.50
N CYS A 67 17.25 -6.59 18.39
CA CYS A 67 16.23 -6.30 17.40
C CYS A 67 14.86 -6.78 17.86
N GLU A 68 13.93 -5.86 18.10
CA GLU A 68 12.53 -6.16 18.39
C GLU A 68 11.73 -6.17 17.08
N ILE A 69 11.09 -7.30 16.76
CA ILE A 69 10.43 -7.53 15.45
C ILE A 69 9.28 -6.55 15.24
N GLN A 70 8.41 -6.40 16.23
CA GLN A 70 7.23 -5.55 16.10
C GLN A 70 7.59 -4.06 15.91
N PRO A 71 8.45 -3.45 16.71
CA PRO A 71 8.92 -2.08 16.47
C PRO A 71 9.67 -1.90 15.16
N ALA A 72 10.44 -2.90 14.71
CA ALA A 72 11.13 -2.83 13.43
C ALA A 72 10.15 -2.78 12.24
N ILE A 73 9.07 -3.57 12.29
CA ILE A 73 8.00 -3.55 11.31
C ILE A 73 7.25 -2.22 11.33
N GLU A 74 6.87 -1.73 12.50
CA GLU A 74 6.14 -0.47 12.65
C GLU A 74 6.96 0.71 12.12
N HIS A 75 8.22 0.81 12.46
CA HIS A 75 9.12 1.85 11.96
C HIS A 75 9.29 1.78 10.43
N ALA A 76 9.43 0.58 9.88
CA ALA A 76 9.56 0.39 8.43
C ALA A 76 8.25 0.62 7.67
N ALA A 77 7.10 0.57 8.34
CA ALA A 77 5.80 0.84 7.76
C ALA A 77 5.44 2.34 7.75
N GLU A 78 6.20 3.21 8.42
CA GLU A 78 5.94 4.65 8.39
C GLU A 78 5.89 5.19 6.94
N PRO A 79 4.99 6.12 6.62
CA PRO A 79 4.04 6.84 7.48
C PRO A 79 2.68 6.14 7.69
N TYR A 80 2.55 4.90 7.29
CA TYR A 80 1.30 4.14 7.42
C TYR A 80 1.33 3.36 8.73
N GLU A 81 0.43 3.68 9.64
CA GLU A 81 0.27 2.92 10.88
C GLU A 81 -0.34 1.54 10.55
N PRO A 82 0.33 0.44 10.94
CA PRO A 82 -0.29 -0.88 10.83
C PRO A 82 -1.53 -0.94 11.71
N THR A 83 -2.65 -1.37 11.14
CA THR A 83 -3.88 -1.56 11.92
C THR A 83 -3.65 -2.66 12.96
N ASN A 84 -3.58 -2.32 14.22
CA ASN A 84 -3.74 -3.07 15.50
C ASN A 84 -3.56 -4.60 15.52
N GLN A 85 -3.05 -5.22 14.47
CA GLN A 85 -2.77 -6.65 14.41
C GLN A 85 -1.26 -6.85 14.51
N PRO A 86 -0.77 -7.55 15.54
CA PRO A 86 0.65 -7.88 15.61
C PRO A 86 1.04 -8.74 14.41
N ALA A 87 2.26 -8.52 13.90
CA ALA A 87 2.79 -9.35 12.84
C ALA A 87 2.84 -10.82 13.30
N ASN A 88 2.41 -11.72 12.44
CA ASN A 88 2.49 -13.14 12.69
C ASN A 88 3.86 -13.64 12.21
N VAL A 89 4.69 -14.04 13.14
CA VAL A 89 6.02 -14.60 12.88
C VAL A 89 5.96 -16.11 13.07
N GLN A 90 6.31 -16.86 12.03
CA GLN A 90 6.31 -18.30 12.01
C GLN A 90 7.65 -18.83 11.51
N ILE A 91 8.15 -19.88 12.15
CA ILE A 91 9.30 -20.66 11.67
C ILE A 91 8.78 -21.82 10.86
N LEU A 92 9.18 -21.93 9.59
CA LEU A 92 8.77 -23.00 8.71
C LEU A 92 9.35 -24.33 9.23
N GLY A 93 8.44 -25.20 9.69
CA GLY A 93 8.80 -26.46 10.32
C GLY A 93 9.02 -26.41 11.85
N GLY A 94 8.81 -25.26 12.49
CA GLY A 94 8.99 -25.08 13.93
C GLY A 94 7.75 -24.63 14.69
N GLY A 95 6.95 -23.76 14.14
CA GLY A 95 5.75 -23.18 14.78
C GLY A 95 5.81 -21.66 14.95
N PRO A 96 4.87 -21.08 15.73
CA PRO A 96 4.85 -19.64 15.98
C PRO A 96 6.06 -19.18 16.78
N ALA A 97 6.69 -18.10 16.34
CA ALA A 97 7.84 -17.50 16.99
C ALA A 97 7.62 -15.99 17.21
N PRO A 98 6.75 -15.58 18.13
CA PRO A 98 6.41 -14.17 18.34
C PRO A 98 7.61 -13.33 18.79
N ASN A 99 8.61 -13.97 19.39
CA ASN A 99 9.83 -13.31 19.87
C ASN A 99 11.04 -13.53 18.93
N GLY A 100 10.81 -14.04 17.70
CA GLY A 100 11.88 -14.31 16.73
C GLY A 100 12.51 -15.69 16.83
N CYS A 101 13.60 -15.88 16.10
CA CYS A 101 14.33 -17.15 16.05
C CYS A 101 15.19 -17.36 17.30
N THR A 102 15.37 -18.61 17.68
CA THR A 102 16.31 -19.07 18.72
C THR A 102 17.47 -19.81 18.08
N GLU A 103 18.53 -20.11 18.86
CA GLU A 103 19.65 -20.95 18.37
C GLU A 103 19.21 -22.31 17.82
N ALA A 104 18.12 -22.87 18.35
CA ALA A 104 17.55 -24.14 17.87
C ALA A 104 16.91 -24.05 16.48
N ASP A 105 16.73 -22.84 15.95
CA ASP A 105 16.09 -22.57 14.68
C ASP A 105 17.09 -22.28 13.54
N HIS A 106 18.36 -22.45 13.80
CA HIS A 106 19.42 -22.31 12.80
C HIS A 106 19.12 -23.15 11.55
N GLY A 107 19.16 -22.50 10.38
CA GLY A 107 18.93 -23.13 9.09
C GLY A 107 17.46 -23.33 8.73
N LYS A 108 16.52 -22.85 9.54
CA LYS A 108 15.09 -22.80 9.21
C LYS A 108 14.71 -21.47 8.59
N ASP A 109 13.70 -21.50 7.75
CA ASP A 109 13.14 -20.27 7.15
C ASP A 109 12.17 -19.60 8.10
N VAL A 110 12.21 -18.25 8.13
CA VAL A 110 11.28 -17.41 8.90
C VAL A 110 10.29 -16.75 7.96
N GLN A 111 9.02 -16.91 8.26
CA GLN A 111 7.93 -16.23 7.58
C GLN A 111 7.34 -15.16 8.48
N VAL A 112 7.36 -13.92 8.03
CA VAL A 112 6.65 -12.81 8.66
C VAL A 112 5.48 -12.42 7.77
N SER A 113 4.28 -12.47 8.34
CA SER A 113 3.04 -12.08 7.65
C SER A 113 2.20 -11.18 8.54
N TRP A 114 1.54 -10.23 7.91
CA TRP A 114 0.53 -9.44 8.59
C TRP A 114 -0.60 -9.09 7.62
N GLU A 115 -1.77 -8.82 8.16
CA GLU A 115 -2.93 -8.38 7.40
C GLU A 115 -3.15 -6.89 7.62
N GLN A 116 -3.34 -6.16 6.54
CA GLN A 116 -3.62 -4.73 6.54
C GLN A 116 -4.92 -4.45 5.80
N THR A 117 -5.86 -3.78 6.46
CA THR A 117 -7.08 -3.29 5.81
C THR A 117 -6.77 -1.98 5.08
N LEU A 118 -7.07 -1.92 3.80
CA LEU A 118 -6.94 -0.70 3.00
C LEU A 118 -8.33 -0.08 2.83
N ASP A 119 -8.50 1.12 3.37
CA ASP A 119 -9.73 1.89 3.16
C ASP A 119 -9.66 2.60 1.80
N ILE A 120 -10.44 2.10 0.86
CA ILE A 120 -10.61 2.71 -0.46
C ILE A 120 -11.79 3.68 -0.36
N ASN A 121 -11.50 4.97 -0.34
CA ASN A 121 -12.51 6.02 -0.30
C ASN A 121 -12.72 6.58 -1.71
N ILE A 122 -13.71 6.05 -2.42
CA ILE A 122 -14.10 6.54 -3.73
C ILE A 122 -15.17 7.61 -3.51
N PRO A 123 -14.89 8.88 -3.80
CA PRO A 123 -15.90 9.93 -3.72
C PRO A 123 -16.88 9.79 -4.90
N PHE A 124 -18.07 9.31 -4.65
CA PHE A 124 -19.23 9.39 -5.56
C PHE A 124 -20.17 10.48 -5.06
#